data_3ad114e3cb30eb8d5f891b7437b0a9ba
#
_entry.id   3ad114e3cb30eb8d5f891b7437b0a9ba
#
_cell.length_a   1.000
_cell.length_b   1.000
_cell.length_c   1.000
_cell.angle_alpha   90.00
_cell.angle_beta   90.00
_cell.angle_gamma   90.00
#
_symmetry.space_group_name_H-M   'P 1'
#
loop_
_entity.id
_entity.type
_entity.pdbx_description
1 polymer ?
#
loop_
_entity_poly.entity_id
_entity_poly.type
_entity_poly.pdbx_seq_one_letter_code
_entity_poly.pdbx_strand_id
1 'polypeptide(L)'
;MMTTEPFRHENISFNSDGFELKGVLHLPDDRHSPVVIGSHGLYSSSSSPKQIALAEQCNRLGIAYFRFDHRGCGCSEGEFDLVTSLEARCRDLIAAAETINNRIDTQDRLGLFGSSMGGTVCLSTAVRAAADAVVTFAAPIRSNLPGSQSELSGSGIFFDAARRQFDITEGLAKISNILIFHGEADDVVPVSHAREIYLLTRKPKKIIIQKQGDHPMSNKEHQKEFVREAAFWFKQGLKRS
;
A
#
# COMPACT_ATOMS: atom_id res chain seq x y z
N MET A 1 22.63 18.83 -20.92
CA MET A 1 21.84 17.59 -21.02
C MET A 1 22.15 16.79 -19.76
N MET A 2 21.24 16.74 -18.81
CA MET A 2 21.35 15.83 -17.66
C MET A 2 21.02 14.43 -18.19
N THR A 3 22.00 13.56 -18.26
CA THR A 3 21.81 12.14 -18.48
C THR A 3 21.05 11.62 -17.27
N THR A 4 19.77 11.30 -17.44
CA THR A 4 19.01 10.58 -16.42
C THR A 4 19.55 9.16 -16.39
N GLU A 5 20.52 8.89 -15.53
CA GLU A 5 20.87 7.52 -15.17
C GLU A 5 19.59 6.82 -14.74
N PRO A 6 19.32 5.60 -15.22
CA PRO A 6 18.15 4.85 -14.78
C PRO A 6 18.28 4.60 -13.28
N PHE A 7 17.19 4.84 -12.52
CA PHE A 7 17.15 4.56 -11.09
C PHE A 7 17.64 3.13 -10.81
N ARG A 8 18.46 2.99 -9.77
CA ARG A 8 19.00 1.70 -9.35
C ARG A 8 17.86 0.83 -8.79
N HIS A 9 17.71 -0.37 -9.34
CA HIS A 9 16.74 -1.36 -8.88
C HIS A 9 17.45 -2.60 -8.38
N GLU A 10 17.00 -3.14 -7.25
CA GLU A 10 17.47 -4.39 -6.68
C GLU A 10 16.32 -5.37 -6.49
N ASN A 11 16.47 -6.59 -6.98
CA ASN A 11 15.54 -7.67 -6.68
C ASN A 11 15.82 -8.20 -5.28
N ILE A 12 14.79 -8.24 -4.45
CA ILE A 12 14.86 -8.71 -3.07
C ILE A 12 14.00 -9.95 -2.93
N SER A 13 14.56 -10.99 -2.35
CA SER A 13 13.82 -12.16 -1.85
C SER A 13 13.86 -12.16 -0.34
N PHE A 14 12.74 -12.50 0.29
CA PHE A 14 12.64 -12.60 1.75
C PHE A 14 11.60 -13.65 2.14
N ASN A 15 11.69 -14.17 3.37
CA ASN A 15 10.77 -15.18 3.87
C ASN A 15 9.65 -14.56 4.70
N SER A 16 8.43 -15.06 4.52
CA SER A 16 7.27 -14.79 5.38
C SER A 16 6.52 -16.08 5.64
N ASP A 17 6.51 -16.56 6.87
CA ASP A 17 5.87 -17.83 7.29
C ASP A 17 6.23 -19.05 6.43
N GLY A 18 7.47 -19.15 5.98
CA GLY A 18 7.95 -20.26 5.14
C GLY A 18 7.76 -20.05 3.63
N PHE A 19 7.11 -18.98 3.17
CA PHE A 19 7.00 -18.62 1.76
C PHE A 19 8.12 -17.67 1.35
N GLU A 20 8.76 -17.94 0.22
CA GLU A 20 9.69 -16.98 -0.39
C GLU A 20 8.92 -15.92 -1.16
N LEU A 21 9.01 -14.68 -0.71
CA LEU A 21 8.39 -13.53 -1.34
C LEU A 21 9.40 -12.74 -2.17
N LYS A 22 8.93 -12.15 -3.26
CA LYS A 22 9.73 -11.40 -4.22
C LYS A 22 9.32 -9.94 -4.26
N GLY A 23 10.30 -9.06 -4.38
CA GLY A 23 10.07 -7.64 -4.53
C GLY A 23 11.19 -6.93 -5.26
N VAL A 24 10.96 -5.65 -5.57
CA VAL A 24 11.92 -4.76 -6.21
C VAL A 24 12.11 -3.54 -5.33
N LEU A 25 13.33 -3.32 -4.90
CA LEU A 25 13.75 -2.12 -4.18
C LEU A 25 14.27 -1.10 -5.20
N HIS A 26 13.63 0.06 -5.22
CA HIS A 26 14.02 1.23 -6.00
C HIS A 26 14.85 2.13 -5.09
N LEU A 27 16.09 2.40 -5.48
CA LEU A 27 17.03 3.19 -4.69
C LEU A 27 17.30 4.53 -5.36
N PRO A 28 17.20 5.66 -4.63
CA PRO A 28 17.72 6.92 -5.11
C PRO A 28 19.25 6.93 -5.01
N ASP A 29 19.91 7.97 -5.53
CA ASP A 29 21.36 8.11 -5.51
C ASP A 29 21.93 8.23 -4.08
N ASP A 30 21.16 8.74 -3.14
CA ASP A 30 21.56 8.84 -1.74
C ASP A 30 21.48 7.47 -1.04
N ARG A 31 22.60 7.04 -0.47
CA ARG A 31 22.74 5.74 0.19
C ARG A 31 21.97 5.61 1.51
N HIS A 32 21.58 6.73 2.11
CA HIS A 32 20.85 6.76 3.39
C HIS A 32 19.49 7.43 3.20
N SER A 33 18.58 6.72 2.57
CA SER A 33 17.26 7.23 2.23
C SER A 33 16.18 6.65 3.15
N PRO A 34 15.15 7.43 3.53
CA PRO A 34 13.94 6.85 4.07
C PRO A 34 13.30 5.92 3.03
N VAL A 35 12.49 4.98 3.47
CA VAL A 35 11.89 4.00 2.58
C VAL A 35 10.37 4.01 2.67
N VAL A 36 9.71 3.81 1.53
CA VAL A 36 8.28 3.51 1.44
C VAL A 36 8.10 2.07 1.01
N ILE A 37 7.24 1.33 1.70
CA ILE A 37 6.84 -0.03 1.30
C ILE A 37 5.44 0.03 0.70
N GLY A 38 5.30 -0.53 -0.51
CA GLY A 38 4.06 -0.58 -1.26
C GLY A 38 3.37 -1.94 -1.16
N SER A 39 2.11 -1.95 -0.70
CA SER A 39 1.23 -3.12 -0.63
C SER A 39 0.15 -3.03 -1.70
N HIS A 40 0.12 -4.00 -2.61
CA HIS A 40 -0.82 -4.03 -3.74
C HIS A 40 -2.21 -4.54 -3.34
N GLY A 41 -3.22 -4.28 -4.20
CA GLY A 41 -4.58 -4.75 -4.03
C GLY A 41 -4.73 -6.28 -4.14
N LEU A 42 -5.93 -6.79 -3.86
CA LEU A 42 -6.17 -8.25 -3.73
C LEU A 42 -5.79 -9.02 -5.00
N TYR A 43 -6.27 -8.60 -6.15
CA TYR A 43 -6.02 -9.23 -7.47
C TYR A 43 -4.97 -8.44 -8.29
N SER A 44 -3.93 -7.95 -7.64
CA SER A 44 -2.88 -7.15 -8.24
C SER A 44 -1.50 -7.74 -7.93
N SER A 45 -0.47 -7.02 -8.31
CA SER A 45 0.92 -7.37 -8.01
C SER A 45 1.77 -6.12 -7.75
N SER A 46 3.01 -6.33 -7.41
CA SER A 46 4.02 -5.29 -7.27
C SER A 46 4.27 -4.53 -8.59
N SER A 47 3.87 -5.09 -9.74
CA SER A 47 3.98 -4.47 -11.06
C SER A 47 2.84 -3.49 -11.39
N SER A 48 1.97 -3.18 -10.44
CA SER A 48 0.90 -2.19 -10.60
C SER A 48 1.46 -0.85 -11.10
N PRO A 49 0.90 -0.24 -12.16
CA PRO A 49 1.35 1.06 -12.68
C PRO A 49 1.37 2.16 -11.63
N LYS A 50 0.42 2.17 -10.70
CA LYS A 50 0.38 3.12 -9.57
C LYS A 50 1.61 3.00 -8.67
N GLN A 51 2.03 1.76 -8.35
CA GLN A 51 3.21 1.53 -7.52
C GLN A 51 4.49 1.95 -8.23
N ILE A 52 4.62 1.61 -9.51
CA ILE A 52 5.80 1.97 -10.31
C ILE A 52 5.93 3.50 -10.40
N ALA A 53 4.85 4.19 -10.78
CA ALA A 53 4.86 5.65 -10.89
C ALA A 53 5.15 6.35 -9.55
N LEU A 54 4.61 5.83 -8.45
CA LEU A 54 4.90 6.36 -7.11
C LEU A 54 6.36 6.09 -6.71
N ALA A 55 6.89 4.89 -6.99
CA ALA A 55 8.28 4.54 -6.72
C ALA A 55 9.26 5.48 -7.43
N GLU A 56 9.04 5.73 -8.72
CA GLU A 56 9.85 6.67 -9.50
C GLU A 56 9.80 8.09 -8.93
N GLN A 57 8.62 8.56 -8.53
CA GLN A 57 8.48 9.89 -7.96
C GLN A 57 9.10 9.98 -6.55
N CYS A 58 9.00 8.94 -5.73
CA CYS A 58 9.70 8.83 -4.46
C CYS A 58 11.22 8.91 -4.66
N ASN A 59 11.76 8.16 -5.60
CA ASN A 59 13.21 8.19 -5.91
C ASN A 59 13.69 9.59 -6.32
N ARG A 60 12.93 10.32 -7.17
CA ARG A 60 13.25 11.72 -7.51
C ARG A 60 13.30 12.64 -6.30
N LEU A 61 12.62 12.29 -5.22
CA LEU A 61 12.60 13.04 -3.96
C LEU A 61 13.59 12.51 -2.92
N GLY A 62 14.46 11.56 -3.28
CA GLY A 62 15.44 10.96 -2.38
C GLY A 62 14.84 9.97 -1.39
N ILE A 63 13.76 9.27 -1.76
CA ILE A 63 13.08 8.26 -0.95
C ILE A 63 13.17 6.93 -1.67
N ALA A 64 13.71 5.89 -1.02
CA ALA A 64 13.68 4.54 -1.52
C ALA A 64 12.24 3.99 -1.54
N TYR A 65 11.97 3.05 -2.44
CA TYR A 65 10.64 2.44 -2.50
C TYR A 65 10.76 0.95 -2.72
N PHE A 66 10.15 0.16 -1.80
CA PHE A 66 10.09 -1.29 -1.91
C PHE A 66 8.67 -1.72 -2.29
N ARG A 67 8.52 -2.31 -3.47
CA ARG A 67 7.28 -2.95 -3.91
C ARG A 67 7.50 -4.45 -3.97
N PHE A 68 6.61 -5.23 -3.37
CA PHE A 68 6.72 -6.68 -3.30
C PHE A 68 5.39 -7.35 -3.63
N ASP A 69 5.45 -8.61 -4.02
CA ASP A 69 4.29 -9.47 -4.22
C ASP A 69 3.95 -10.20 -2.92
N HIS A 70 2.71 -10.08 -2.45
CA HIS A 70 2.22 -10.89 -1.35
C HIS A 70 2.22 -12.37 -1.73
N ARG A 71 2.23 -13.27 -0.73
CA ARG A 71 2.13 -14.72 -0.98
C ARG A 71 0.98 -15.07 -1.92
N GLY A 72 1.22 -15.98 -2.84
CA GLY A 72 0.25 -16.38 -3.87
C GLY A 72 0.03 -15.35 -4.97
N CYS A 73 0.81 -14.26 -5.04
CA CYS A 73 0.68 -13.22 -6.04
C CYS A 73 1.99 -13.04 -6.82
N GLY A 74 1.88 -12.61 -8.08
CA GLY A 74 3.01 -12.23 -8.92
C GLY A 74 4.09 -13.31 -8.99
N CYS A 75 5.29 -13.00 -8.49
CA CYS A 75 6.44 -13.90 -8.48
C CYS A 75 6.71 -14.54 -7.10
N SER A 76 5.86 -14.28 -6.10
CA SER A 76 5.97 -14.86 -4.77
C SER A 76 5.36 -16.25 -4.69
N GLU A 77 5.87 -17.08 -3.79
CA GLU A 77 5.39 -18.45 -3.58
C GLU A 77 3.97 -18.50 -3.01
N GLY A 78 3.34 -19.66 -3.18
CA GLY A 78 2.01 -19.99 -2.70
C GLY A 78 0.97 -20.02 -3.80
N GLU A 79 -0.15 -20.65 -3.51
CA GLU A 79 -1.33 -20.65 -4.36
C GLU A 79 -2.36 -19.66 -3.78
N PHE A 80 -2.73 -18.65 -4.55
CA PHE A 80 -3.51 -17.49 -4.09
C PHE A 80 -4.73 -17.87 -3.25
N ASP A 81 -5.53 -18.83 -3.73
CA ASP A 81 -6.77 -19.24 -3.06
C ASP A 81 -6.55 -19.98 -1.74
N LEU A 82 -5.39 -20.62 -1.58
CA LEU A 82 -5.05 -21.38 -0.38
C LEU A 82 -4.38 -20.53 0.70
N VAL A 83 -3.58 -19.52 0.30
CA VAL A 83 -2.69 -18.81 1.23
C VAL A 83 -3.08 -17.37 1.51
N THR A 84 -4.00 -16.78 0.72
CA THR A 84 -4.36 -15.36 0.87
C THR A 84 -5.40 -15.14 1.95
N SER A 85 -5.08 -14.31 2.92
CA SER A 85 -6.00 -13.71 3.90
C SER A 85 -5.48 -12.32 4.31
N LEU A 86 -6.29 -11.53 5.02
CA LEU A 86 -5.83 -10.25 5.56
C LEU A 86 -4.64 -10.46 6.51
N GLU A 87 -4.75 -11.42 7.42
CA GLU A 87 -3.71 -11.73 8.41
C GLU A 87 -2.40 -12.18 7.75
N ALA A 88 -2.49 -13.02 6.72
CA ALA A 88 -1.33 -13.48 5.97
C ALA A 88 -0.62 -12.30 5.28
N ARG A 89 -1.38 -11.42 4.61
CA ARG A 89 -0.83 -10.21 3.99
C ARG A 89 -0.25 -9.23 5.00
N CYS A 90 -0.84 -9.12 6.19
CA CYS A 90 -0.25 -8.32 7.28
C CYS A 90 1.11 -8.89 7.72
N ARG A 91 1.24 -10.23 7.83
CA ARG A 91 2.54 -10.84 8.14
C ARG A 91 3.55 -10.62 7.02
N ASP A 92 3.14 -10.70 5.76
CA ASP A 92 4.00 -10.41 4.61
C ASP A 92 4.54 -8.99 4.65
N LEU A 93 3.68 -7.98 4.94
CA LEU A 93 4.12 -6.59 5.03
C LEU A 93 5.09 -6.39 6.20
N ILE A 94 4.86 -7.02 7.34
CA ILE A 94 5.78 -6.94 8.49
C ILE A 94 7.12 -7.58 8.15
N ALA A 95 7.14 -8.76 7.53
CA ALA A 95 8.38 -9.39 7.07
C ALA A 95 9.13 -8.54 6.04
N ALA A 96 8.40 -7.88 5.13
CA ALA A 96 8.97 -6.90 4.21
C ALA A 96 9.61 -5.72 4.94
N ALA A 97 8.95 -5.17 5.95
CA ALA A 97 9.46 -4.07 6.75
C ALA A 97 10.72 -4.47 7.55
N GLU A 98 10.70 -5.62 8.19
CA GLU A 98 11.86 -6.18 8.91
C GLU A 98 13.05 -6.41 7.97
N THR A 99 12.80 -6.95 6.76
CA THR A 99 13.85 -7.18 5.76
C THR A 99 14.49 -5.87 5.32
N ILE A 100 13.70 -4.84 5.04
CA ILE A 100 14.22 -3.56 4.57
C ILE A 100 14.90 -2.77 5.69
N ASN A 101 14.37 -2.79 6.92
CA ASN A 101 14.98 -2.11 8.07
C ASN A 101 16.37 -2.68 8.45
N ASN A 102 16.65 -3.93 8.12
CA ASN A 102 17.95 -4.55 8.35
C ASN A 102 19.00 -4.19 7.28
N ARG A 103 18.64 -3.40 6.28
CA ARG A 103 19.57 -2.96 5.25
C ARG A 103 20.30 -1.69 5.69
N ILE A 104 21.60 -1.65 5.38
CA ILE A 104 22.48 -0.53 5.71
C ILE A 104 22.29 0.69 4.79
N ASP A 105 21.62 0.50 3.66
CA ASP A 105 21.34 1.53 2.65
C ASP A 105 19.98 2.21 2.84
N THR A 106 19.24 1.90 3.90
CA THR A 106 17.99 2.58 4.27
C THR A 106 18.11 3.29 5.62
N GLN A 107 17.33 4.35 5.80
CA GLN A 107 17.21 5.04 7.09
C GLN A 107 16.10 4.39 7.92
N ASP A 108 16.12 4.63 9.27
CA ASP A 108 15.09 4.16 10.21
C ASP A 108 13.75 4.93 10.08
N ARG A 109 13.37 5.33 8.85
CA ARG A 109 12.13 6.06 8.56
C ARG A 109 11.32 5.31 7.53
N LEU A 110 10.13 4.89 7.94
CA LEU A 110 9.26 4.02 7.16
C LEU A 110 7.95 4.70 6.77
N GLY A 111 7.69 4.73 5.47
CA GLY A 111 6.36 5.02 4.92
C GLY A 111 5.65 3.76 4.44
N LEU A 112 4.32 3.74 4.52
CA LEU A 112 3.51 2.66 3.96
C LEU A 112 2.55 3.23 2.91
N PHE A 113 2.53 2.61 1.73
CA PHE A 113 1.50 2.86 0.73
C PHE A 113 0.68 1.60 0.48
N GLY A 114 -0.65 1.73 0.44
CA GLY A 114 -1.52 0.61 0.09
C GLY A 114 -2.72 0.99 -0.76
N SER A 115 -3.01 0.16 -1.77
CA SER A 115 -4.15 0.32 -2.66
C SER A 115 -5.19 -0.78 -2.41
N SER A 116 -6.46 -0.42 -2.24
CA SER A 116 -7.56 -1.36 -1.98
C SER A 116 -7.24 -2.24 -0.77
N MET A 117 -7.28 -3.57 -0.89
CA MET A 117 -6.86 -4.50 0.18
C MET A 117 -5.45 -4.19 0.73
N GLY A 118 -4.52 -3.75 -0.10
CA GLY A 118 -3.21 -3.29 0.36
C GLY A 118 -3.28 -2.10 1.30
N GLY A 119 -4.25 -1.20 1.12
CA GLY A 119 -4.54 -0.11 2.04
C GLY A 119 -5.04 -0.62 3.40
N THR A 120 -5.91 -1.62 3.42
CA THR A 120 -6.35 -2.31 4.64
C THR A 120 -5.16 -2.94 5.37
N VAL A 121 -4.27 -3.61 4.64
CA VAL A 121 -3.03 -4.19 5.20
C VAL A 121 -2.15 -3.12 5.83
N CYS A 122 -1.92 -1.99 5.14
CA CYS A 122 -1.15 -0.87 5.68
C CYS A 122 -1.77 -0.30 6.96
N LEU A 123 -3.08 -0.08 6.98
CA LEU A 123 -3.80 0.41 8.16
C LEU A 123 -3.71 -0.58 9.34
N SER A 124 -3.82 -1.88 9.07
CA SER A 124 -3.75 -2.93 10.10
C SER A 124 -2.34 -3.09 10.70
N THR A 125 -1.32 -2.73 9.94
CA THR A 125 0.09 -2.97 10.33
C THR A 125 0.86 -1.71 10.71
N ALA A 126 0.35 -0.51 10.40
CA ALA A 126 1.08 0.76 10.56
C ALA A 126 1.72 0.93 11.94
N VAL A 127 1.00 0.62 13.01
CA VAL A 127 1.49 0.75 14.40
C VAL A 127 2.57 -0.30 14.69
N ARG A 128 2.36 -1.55 14.27
CA ARG A 128 3.32 -2.64 14.49
C ARG A 128 4.60 -2.44 13.67
N ALA A 129 4.48 -1.94 12.46
CA ALA A 129 5.61 -1.60 11.60
C ALA A 129 6.33 -0.31 12.01
N ALA A 130 5.82 0.41 13.02
CA ALA A 130 6.31 1.74 13.42
C ALA A 130 6.37 2.73 12.24
N ALA A 131 5.34 2.73 11.39
CA ALA A 131 5.30 3.59 10.22
C ALA A 131 5.19 5.07 10.60
N ASP A 132 6.08 5.90 10.04
CA ASP A 132 6.12 7.36 10.24
C ASP A 132 5.07 8.10 9.38
N ALA A 133 4.69 7.52 8.23
CA ALA A 133 3.69 8.07 7.34
C ALA A 133 2.93 6.97 6.60
N VAL A 134 1.63 7.18 6.38
CA VAL A 134 0.77 6.23 5.66
C VAL A 134 0.06 6.94 4.52
N VAL A 135 -0.02 6.28 3.36
CA VAL A 135 -0.86 6.72 2.23
C VAL A 135 -1.75 5.56 1.82
N THR A 136 -3.05 5.78 1.72
CA THR A 136 -4.00 4.77 1.25
C THR A 136 -4.78 5.25 0.03
N PHE A 137 -5.08 4.33 -0.89
CA PHE A 137 -6.01 4.57 -1.98
C PHE A 137 -7.11 3.51 -1.96
N ALA A 138 -8.38 3.95 -1.91
CA ALA A 138 -9.58 3.10 -1.99
C ALA A 138 -9.57 1.92 -1.00
N ALA A 139 -9.10 2.14 0.24
CA ALA A 139 -8.95 1.11 1.26
C ALA A 139 -10.29 0.75 1.91
N PRO A 140 -10.75 -0.51 1.85
CA PRO A 140 -11.87 -0.96 2.68
C PRO A 140 -11.41 -1.14 4.13
N ILE A 141 -12.26 -0.77 5.11
CA ILE A 141 -11.98 -0.96 6.53
C ILE A 141 -12.82 -2.07 7.17
N ARG A 142 -13.78 -2.58 6.41
CA ARG A 142 -14.57 -3.77 6.75
C ARG A 142 -15.06 -4.49 5.50
N SER A 143 -15.28 -5.78 5.60
CA SER A 143 -15.70 -6.63 4.48
C SER A 143 -17.21 -6.77 4.32
N ASN A 144 -18.01 -6.47 5.37
CA ASN A 144 -19.46 -6.61 5.37
C ASN A 144 -20.12 -5.23 5.37
N LEU A 145 -20.57 -4.75 4.20
CA LEU A 145 -21.59 -3.73 4.13
C LEU A 145 -22.96 -4.41 3.95
N PRO A 146 -23.99 -4.06 4.74
CA PRO A 146 -25.36 -4.45 4.43
C PRO A 146 -25.71 -3.98 3.01
N GLY A 147 -26.01 -4.91 2.11
CA GLY A 147 -26.36 -4.60 0.71
C GLY A 147 -25.24 -4.78 -0.33
N SER A 148 -24.00 -5.05 0.05
CA SER A 148 -22.98 -5.47 -0.90
C SER A 148 -23.10 -6.97 -1.22
N GLN A 149 -24.13 -7.36 -1.96
CA GLN A 149 -24.06 -8.53 -2.82
C GLN A 149 -23.20 -8.14 -4.04
N SER A 150 -21.93 -7.93 -3.86
CA SER A 150 -21.00 -8.03 -4.98
C SER A 150 -20.85 -9.52 -5.27
N GLU A 151 -21.78 -10.07 -5.99
CA GLU A 151 -21.50 -11.15 -6.90
C GLU A 151 -20.41 -10.63 -7.83
N LEU A 152 -19.15 -10.87 -7.48
CA LEU A 152 -18.06 -10.89 -8.44
C LEU A 152 -18.30 -12.10 -9.34
N SER A 153 -19.38 -11.97 -10.16
CA SER A 153 -19.73 -12.89 -11.21
C SER A 153 -18.64 -12.81 -12.27
N GLY A 154 -17.73 -13.77 -12.27
CA GLY A 154 -16.79 -13.88 -13.37
C GLY A 154 -15.67 -14.87 -13.25
N SER A 155 -15.25 -15.23 -12.04
CA SER A 155 -14.30 -16.33 -11.85
C SER A 155 -14.76 -17.16 -10.65
N GLY A 156 -15.07 -18.42 -10.90
CA GLY A 156 -15.63 -19.37 -9.94
C GLY A 156 -14.67 -19.74 -8.80
N ILE A 157 -14.20 -18.78 -8.05
CA ILE A 157 -13.26 -18.95 -6.97
C ILE A 157 -13.99 -18.71 -5.66
N PHE A 158 -14.40 -19.81 -5.03
CA PHE A 158 -14.95 -19.83 -3.68
C PHE A 158 -13.83 -19.53 -2.67
N PHE A 159 -13.54 -18.26 -2.45
CA PHE A 159 -12.90 -17.89 -1.19
C PHE A 159 -13.84 -18.26 -0.04
N ASP A 160 -13.31 -18.95 0.95
CA ASP A 160 -14.04 -19.20 2.19
C ASP A 160 -14.54 -17.85 2.76
N ALA A 161 -15.86 -17.69 2.86
CA ALA A 161 -16.50 -16.47 3.34
C ALA A 161 -16.00 -16.06 4.74
N ALA A 162 -15.58 -17.03 5.56
CA ALA A 162 -15.02 -16.79 6.90
C ALA A 162 -13.66 -16.09 6.85
N ARG A 163 -12.82 -16.35 5.83
CA ARG A 163 -11.51 -15.69 5.66
C ARG A 163 -11.61 -14.25 5.15
N ARG A 164 -12.81 -13.80 4.78
CA ARG A 164 -13.05 -12.45 4.23
C ARG A 164 -13.64 -11.47 5.23
N GLN A 165 -14.09 -11.96 6.39
CA GLN A 165 -14.68 -11.08 7.38
C GLN A 165 -13.59 -10.36 8.16
N PHE A 166 -13.58 -9.04 8.04
CA PHE A 166 -12.70 -8.19 8.85
C PHE A 166 -13.39 -6.86 9.18
N ASP A 167 -13.03 -6.32 10.32
CA ASP A 167 -13.28 -4.93 10.71
C ASP A 167 -12.00 -4.43 11.43
N ILE A 168 -11.40 -3.39 10.88
CA ILE A 168 -10.14 -2.83 11.40
C ILE A 168 -10.34 -1.48 12.08
N THR A 169 -11.59 -1.07 12.31
CA THR A 169 -11.93 0.28 12.81
C THR A 169 -11.32 0.61 14.16
N GLU A 170 -11.24 -0.36 15.09
CA GLU A 170 -10.65 -0.17 16.43
C GLU A 170 -9.17 0.29 16.39
N GLY A 171 -8.42 -0.21 15.39
CA GLY A 171 -6.99 0.12 15.24
C GLY A 171 -6.73 1.53 14.74
N LEU A 172 -7.69 2.14 14.03
CA LEU A 172 -7.49 3.40 13.30
C LEU A 172 -7.17 4.59 14.22
N ALA A 173 -7.70 4.60 15.44
CA ALA A 173 -7.44 5.66 16.41
C ALA A 173 -5.96 5.76 16.88
N LYS A 174 -5.12 4.79 16.54
CA LYS A 174 -3.68 4.79 16.83
C LYS A 174 -2.85 5.35 15.68
N ILE A 175 -3.44 5.54 14.50
CA ILE A 175 -2.74 5.98 13.28
C ILE A 175 -2.78 7.49 13.16
N SER A 176 -1.63 8.08 12.86
CA SER A 176 -1.46 9.50 12.52
C SER A 176 -0.60 9.63 11.26
N ASN A 177 -0.40 10.85 10.78
CA ASN A 177 0.37 11.16 9.58
C ASN A 177 -0.10 10.35 8.36
N ILE A 178 -1.41 10.45 8.08
CA ILE A 178 -2.08 9.69 7.02
C ILE A 178 -2.65 10.59 5.93
N LEU A 179 -2.40 10.21 4.67
CA LEU A 179 -3.05 10.74 3.47
C LEU A 179 -3.97 9.67 2.88
N ILE A 180 -5.23 10.02 2.72
CA ILE A 180 -6.29 9.12 2.25
C ILE A 180 -6.77 9.60 0.89
N PHE A 181 -6.65 8.73 -0.13
CA PHE A 181 -7.25 8.94 -1.44
C PHE A 181 -8.42 8.01 -1.67
N HIS A 182 -9.46 8.51 -2.34
CA HIS A 182 -10.59 7.70 -2.77
C HIS A 182 -11.28 8.29 -3.99
N GLY A 183 -11.77 7.45 -4.89
CA GLY A 183 -12.64 7.87 -5.97
C GLY A 183 -14.07 8.12 -5.47
N GLU A 184 -14.69 9.22 -5.89
CA GLU A 184 -16.09 9.52 -5.53
C GLU A 184 -17.08 8.52 -6.12
N ALA A 185 -16.78 8.01 -7.35
CA ALA A 185 -17.58 7.05 -8.09
C ALA A 185 -17.00 5.62 -8.00
N ASP A 186 -16.28 5.30 -6.93
CA ASP A 186 -15.79 3.95 -6.66
C ASP A 186 -16.97 3.01 -6.39
N ASP A 187 -17.19 2.05 -7.29
CA ASP A 187 -18.27 1.06 -7.28
C ASP A 187 -17.88 -0.26 -6.57
N VAL A 188 -16.62 -0.40 -6.18
CA VAL A 188 -16.08 -1.57 -5.47
C VAL A 188 -15.98 -1.32 -3.97
N VAL A 189 -15.40 -0.18 -3.58
CA VAL A 189 -15.25 0.24 -2.20
C VAL A 189 -15.93 1.58 -2.01
N PRO A 190 -17.04 1.66 -1.27
CA PRO A 190 -17.74 2.92 -1.05
C PRO A 190 -16.84 4.00 -0.44
N VAL A 191 -16.95 5.24 -0.93
CA VAL A 191 -16.19 6.39 -0.45
C VAL A 191 -16.41 6.69 1.04
N SER A 192 -17.46 6.15 1.65
CA SER A 192 -17.71 6.21 3.08
C SER A 192 -16.59 5.64 3.92
N HIS A 193 -15.90 4.59 3.43
CA HIS A 193 -14.72 4.03 4.10
C HIS A 193 -13.59 5.07 4.26
N ALA A 194 -13.29 5.84 3.22
CA ALA A 194 -12.28 6.90 3.29
C ALA A 194 -12.65 8.01 4.29
N ARG A 195 -13.93 8.39 4.32
CA ARG A 195 -14.44 9.40 5.26
C ARG A 195 -14.34 8.89 6.70
N GLU A 196 -14.63 7.61 6.93
CA GLU A 196 -14.54 7.00 8.25
C GLU A 196 -13.07 6.84 8.69
N ILE A 197 -12.15 6.42 7.82
CA ILE A 197 -10.71 6.44 8.10
C ILE A 197 -10.29 7.84 8.54
N TYR A 198 -10.72 8.86 7.79
CA TYR A 198 -10.40 10.24 8.15
C TYR A 198 -10.96 10.65 9.51
N LEU A 199 -12.16 10.25 9.86
CA LEU A 199 -12.77 10.58 11.16
C LEU A 199 -12.01 9.92 12.31
N LEU A 200 -11.68 8.64 12.19
CA LEU A 200 -11.13 7.82 13.26
C LEU A 200 -9.62 8.01 13.49
N THR A 201 -8.86 8.40 12.47
CA THR A 201 -7.41 8.59 12.58
C THR A 201 -7.03 9.91 13.24
N ARG A 202 -5.78 10.04 13.70
CA ARG A 202 -5.23 11.24 14.37
C ARG A 202 -4.54 12.17 13.38
N LYS A 203 -4.43 13.44 13.75
CA LYS A 203 -3.61 14.43 13.04
C LYS A 203 -2.10 14.11 13.17
N PRO A 204 -1.28 14.49 12.16
CA PRO A 204 -1.68 15.10 10.89
C PRO A 204 -2.39 14.10 10.00
N LYS A 205 -3.44 14.54 9.31
CA LYS A 205 -4.21 13.73 8.36
C LYS A 205 -4.79 14.59 7.25
N LYS A 206 -4.91 14.02 6.05
CA LYS A 206 -5.52 14.65 4.87
C LYS A 206 -6.37 13.63 4.12
N ILE A 207 -7.48 14.07 3.56
CA ILE A 207 -8.32 13.26 2.66
C ILE A 207 -8.46 13.98 1.32
N ILE A 208 -8.34 13.23 0.23
CA ILE A 208 -8.58 13.69 -1.14
C ILE A 208 -9.59 12.74 -1.77
N ILE A 209 -10.77 13.28 -2.08
CA ILE A 209 -11.80 12.57 -2.82
C ILE A 209 -11.75 13.04 -4.27
N GLN A 210 -11.40 12.14 -5.17
CA GLN A 210 -11.29 12.42 -6.59
C GLN A 210 -12.67 12.38 -7.24
N LYS A 211 -13.14 13.55 -7.70
CA LYS A 211 -14.46 13.70 -8.31
C LYS A 211 -14.59 12.76 -9.52
N GLN A 212 -15.69 12.00 -9.56
CA GLN A 212 -15.91 10.97 -10.60
C GLN A 212 -14.77 9.92 -10.70
N GLY A 213 -13.91 9.81 -9.70
CA GLY A 213 -12.85 8.81 -9.66
C GLY A 213 -13.42 7.43 -9.42
N ASP A 214 -12.92 6.45 -10.16
CA ASP A 214 -13.27 5.03 -10.07
C ASP A 214 -12.28 4.24 -9.22
N HIS A 215 -12.61 2.97 -8.91
CA HIS A 215 -11.75 2.08 -8.09
C HIS A 215 -10.35 1.86 -8.68
N PRO A 216 -10.15 1.59 -9.99
CA PRO A 216 -8.82 1.42 -10.57
C PRO A 216 -8.01 2.72 -10.71
N MET A 217 -8.61 3.90 -10.51
CA MET A 217 -8.04 5.21 -10.81
C MET A 217 -7.70 5.32 -12.31
N SER A 218 -8.70 5.11 -13.17
CA SER A 218 -8.51 5.08 -14.62
C SER A 218 -8.16 6.43 -15.22
N ASN A 219 -8.58 7.53 -14.60
CA ASN A 219 -8.31 8.88 -15.07
C ASN A 219 -6.83 9.25 -14.86
N LYS A 220 -6.14 9.63 -15.95
CA LYS A 220 -4.72 9.99 -15.93
C LYS A 220 -4.40 11.22 -15.07
N GLU A 221 -5.29 12.20 -15.00
CA GLU A 221 -5.08 13.38 -14.15
C GLU A 221 -5.20 13.01 -12.67
N HIS A 222 -6.12 12.11 -12.31
CA HIS A 222 -6.19 11.54 -10.96
C HIS A 222 -4.92 10.77 -10.59
N GLN A 223 -4.35 10.00 -11.52
CA GLN A 223 -3.08 9.31 -11.31
C GLN A 223 -1.93 10.28 -11.06
N LYS A 224 -1.82 11.36 -11.85
CA LYS A 224 -0.82 12.41 -11.67
C LYS A 224 -0.96 13.12 -10.33
N GLU A 225 -2.18 13.50 -9.98
CA GLU A 225 -2.49 14.11 -8.67
C GLU A 225 -2.08 13.19 -7.53
N PHE A 226 -2.49 11.92 -7.59
CA PHE A 226 -2.15 10.91 -6.59
C PHE A 226 -0.64 10.79 -6.41
N VAL A 227 0.12 10.59 -7.49
CA VAL A 227 1.58 10.41 -7.42
C VAL A 227 2.25 11.64 -6.81
N ARG A 228 1.85 12.84 -7.24
CA ARG A 228 2.38 14.11 -6.71
C ARG A 228 2.11 14.26 -5.21
N GLU A 229 0.87 14.14 -4.81
CA GLU A 229 0.44 14.38 -3.42
C GLU A 229 0.98 13.29 -2.47
N ALA A 230 0.95 12.01 -2.89
CA ALA A 230 1.46 10.90 -2.11
C ALA A 230 2.98 11.00 -1.87
N ALA A 231 3.75 11.24 -2.94
CA ALA A 231 5.20 11.41 -2.82
C ALA A 231 5.57 12.65 -1.98
N PHE A 232 4.83 13.74 -2.12
CA PHE A 232 5.03 14.93 -1.28
C PHE A 232 4.68 14.65 0.19
N TRP A 233 3.61 13.92 0.47
CA TRP A 233 3.25 13.51 1.82
C TRP A 233 4.37 12.70 2.49
N PHE A 234 4.92 11.72 1.77
CA PHE A 234 6.07 10.96 2.25
C PHE A 234 7.29 11.86 2.46
N LYS A 235 7.58 12.78 1.52
CA LYS A 235 8.70 13.72 1.66
C LYS A 235 8.61 14.57 2.93
N GLN A 236 7.40 14.96 3.34
CA GLN A 236 7.20 15.73 4.58
C GLN A 236 7.25 14.82 5.82
N GLY A 237 6.55 13.68 5.77
CA GLY A 237 6.38 12.78 6.92
C GLY A 237 7.63 11.97 7.29
N LEU A 238 8.56 11.78 6.33
CA LEU A 238 9.79 11.02 6.52
C LEU A 238 11.04 11.90 6.72
N LYS A 239 10.88 13.22 6.86
CA LYS A 239 12.02 14.11 7.19
C LYS A 239 12.53 13.81 8.60
N ARG A 240 13.85 13.87 8.77
CA ARG A 240 14.45 13.95 10.11
C ARG A 240 14.02 15.29 10.74
N SER A 241 13.57 15.23 11.97
CA SER A 241 13.37 16.38 12.86
C SER A 241 14.71 17.01 13.17
#